data_b14b29471786339be0f4db1f3eef489b
#
_entry.id   b14b29471786339be0f4db1f3eef489b
#
_cell.length_a   1.000
_cell.length_b   1.000
_cell.length_c   1.000
_cell.angle_alpha   90.00
_cell.angle_beta   90.00
_cell.angle_gamma   90.00
#
_symmetry.space_group_name_H-M   'P 1'
#
loop_
_entity.id
_entity.type
_entity.pdbx_description
1 polymer ?
#
loop_
_entity_poly.entity_id
_entity_poly.type
_entity_poly.pdbx_seq_one_letter_code
_entity_poly.pdbx_strand_id
1 'polypeptide(L)'
;MRLALFLLGLPMLGAAQSHSWSTLNTAGSARWSALAGAAWAHPADAASSTFNPSLAAGSMGGQMVLSTGLLPSGLRLGHMSFGSQRSGWFYALGVDYLNTGLMPETSEVGAVLGDFRFQESRPRLTLARSLGFKGGNQILVGATARWTLQTASNFVAQALSTDLGATYVADSGRFHAALVLQHAGFSLDPLGSTHENLPTALHAAVSRKFRYAPFRVHLAMRDLQRWDLAGYDPLREVRDPLTGQINYTPPSFANLALRHLAAAVEAELGGRLRAQVGYDFRRQLEMQLPTRRTNAGLSFGFGLKAGKSQFQWSQSVYHVAGRFTQFSFSRNL
;
A
#
# COMPACT_ATOMS: atom_id res chain seq x y z
N MET A 1 30.31 26.68 -2.57
CA MET A 1 28.92 26.73 -3.05
C MET A 1 28.04 26.08 -1.96
N ARG A 2 27.36 26.91 -1.16
CA ARG A 2 26.60 26.48 0.04
C ARG A 2 25.21 25.99 -0.44
N LEU A 3 24.95 24.69 -0.24
CA LEU A 3 23.62 24.11 -0.44
C LEU A 3 22.76 24.54 0.75
N ALA A 4 21.80 25.43 0.52
CA ALA A 4 20.79 25.78 1.50
C ALA A 4 19.78 24.62 1.58
N LEU A 5 19.75 23.94 2.72
CA LEU A 5 18.70 22.99 3.08
C LEU A 5 17.40 23.79 3.35
N PHE A 6 16.48 23.80 2.42
CA PHE A 6 15.11 24.20 2.67
C PHE A 6 14.39 23.05 3.40
N LEU A 7 14.41 23.08 4.73
CA LEU A 7 13.47 22.33 5.55
C LEU A 7 12.10 23.03 5.41
N LEU A 8 11.29 22.54 4.48
CA LEU A 8 9.86 22.85 4.44
C LEU A 8 9.22 22.25 5.70
N GLY A 9 8.92 23.10 6.66
CA GLY A 9 8.09 22.76 7.81
C GLY A 9 6.69 22.37 7.32
N LEU A 10 6.44 21.06 7.20
CA LEU A 10 5.11 20.53 7.01
C LEU A 10 4.32 20.77 8.31
N PRO A 11 3.15 21.42 8.26
CA PRO A 11 2.31 21.57 9.44
C PRO A 11 1.92 20.17 9.94
N MET A 12 2.25 19.86 11.18
CA MET A 12 1.73 18.68 11.87
C MET A 12 0.23 18.90 12.10
N LEU A 13 -0.59 18.48 11.16
CA LEU A 13 -2.04 18.43 11.32
C LEU A 13 -2.37 17.15 12.08
N GLY A 14 -2.40 17.26 13.42
CA GLY A 14 -3.03 16.28 14.29
C GLY A 14 -4.55 16.40 14.16
N ALA A 15 -5.17 15.66 13.26
CA ALA A 15 -6.61 15.50 13.21
C ALA A 15 -6.96 14.04 13.46
N ALA A 16 -7.92 13.79 14.33
CA ALA A 16 -8.59 12.51 14.47
C ALA A 16 -9.20 12.17 13.10
N GLN A 17 -8.85 11.01 12.55
CA GLN A 17 -9.16 10.69 11.17
C GLN A 17 -10.29 9.69 11.11
N SER A 18 -11.48 10.15 10.79
CA SER A 18 -12.45 9.35 10.04
C SER A 18 -11.99 9.35 8.58
N HIS A 19 -11.91 8.17 7.93
CA HIS A 19 -11.28 8.13 6.62
C HIS A 19 -12.21 7.57 5.56
N SER A 20 -12.98 8.43 4.92
CA SER A 20 -13.67 8.10 3.68
C SER A 20 -12.68 7.64 2.59
N TRP A 21 -11.42 8.10 2.68
CA TRP A 21 -10.36 7.83 1.70
C TRP A 21 -9.41 6.68 2.11
N SER A 22 -9.75 5.87 3.13
CA SER A 22 -8.90 4.76 3.62
C SER A 22 -8.64 3.66 2.58
N THR A 23 -9.52 3.52 1.59
CA THR A 23 -9.40 2.60 0.47
C THR A 23 -8.20 2.86 -0.43
N LEU A 24 -7.62 4.08 -0.41
CA LEU A 24 -6.43 4.45 -1.17
C LEU A 24 -5.22 3.53 -0.88
N ASN A 25 -5.17 2.92 0.30
CA ASN A 25 -4.08 2.03 0.73
C ASN A 25 -4.29 0.55 0.35
N THR A 26 -5.25 0.25 -0.52
CA THR A 26 -5.53 -1.14 -0.92
C THR A 26 -4.49 -1.69 -1.89
N ALA A 27 -4.25 -3.00 -1.82
CA ALA A 27 -3.23 -3.68 -2.62
C ALA A 27 -3.59 -3.75 -4.12
N GLY A 28 -2.70 -3.28 -4.97
CA GLY A 28 -2.87 -3.31 -6.43
C GLY A 28 -2.39 -4.61 -7.09
N SER A 29 -1.55 -5.44 -6.44
CA SER A 29 -1.06 -6.68 -7.03
C SER A 29 -0.86 -7.80 -5.99
N ALA A 30 -0.92 -9.06 -6.47
CA ALA A 30 -0.71 -10.22 -5.63
C ALA A 30 0.70 -10.24 -5.00
N ARG A 31 1.73 -9.79 -5.73
CA ARG A 31 3.08 -9.68 -5.16
C ARG A 31 3.13 -8.70 -4.01
N TRP A 32 2.51 -7.54 -4.15
CA TRP A 32 2.45 -6.55 -3.08
C TRP A 32 1.79 -7.12 -1.82
N SER A 33 0.66 -7.82 -1.99
CA SER A 33 -0.05 -8.48 -0.90
C SER A 33 0.76 -9.58 -0.26
N ALA A 34 1.44 -10.43 -1.05
CA ALA A 34 2.30 -11.51 -0.55
C ALA A 34 3.45 -11.01 0.31
N LEU A 35 4.00 -9.84 -0.04
CA LEU A 35 5.08 -9.17 0.70
C LEU A 35 4.56 -8.23 1.81
N ALA A 36 3.29 -8.36 2.21
CA ALA A 36 2.66 -7.59 3.30
C ALA A 36 2.86 -6.07 3.16
N GLY A 37 2.98 -5.56 1.94
CA GLY A 37 3.23 -4.14 1.67
C GLY A 37 4.65 -3.67 2.00
N ALA A 38 5.66 -4.55 2.02
CA ALA A 38 7.05 -4.17 2.28
C ALA A 38 7.87 -3.84 1.01
N ALA A 39 7.32 -4.03 -0.19
CA ALA A 39 8.07 -3.99 -1.45
C ALA A 39 8.20 -2.59 -2.09
N TRP A 40 8.28 -1.52 -1.32
CA TRP A 40 8.36 -0.12 -1.80
C TRP A 40 9.64 0.23 -2.57
N ALA A 41 10.72 -0.52 -2.37
CA ALA A 41 12.02 -0.17 -2.94
C ALA A 41 12.38 -0.99 -4.18
N HIS A 42 11.72 -2.11 -4.46
CA HIS A 42 12.14 -3.00 -5.54
C HIS A 42 11.10 -3.16 -6.65
N PRO A 43 11.42 -2.75 -7.89
CA PRO A 43 10.54 -2.92 -9.04
C PRO A 43 10.42 -4.42 -9.38
N ALA A 44 9.22 -4.84 -9.76
CA ALA A 44 8.98 -6.20 -10.24
C ALA A 44 8.11 -6.25 -11.49
N ASP A 45 7.12 -5.36 -11.55
CA ASP A 45 6.13 -5.30 -12.62
C ASP A 45 5.52 -3.89 -12.71
N ALA A 46 4.67 -3.66 -13.71
CA ALA A 46 3.99 -2.39 -13.92
C ALA A 46 3.11 -1.96 -12.74
N ALA A 47 2.59 -2.91 -11.97
CA ALA A 47 1.79 -2.60 -10.79
C ALA A 47 2.63 -1.99 -9.65
N SER A 48 3.95 -2.17 -9.63
CA SER A 48 4.84 -1.59 -8.61
C SER A 48 4.77 -0.06 -8.59
N SER A 49 4.50 0.59 -9.74
CA SER A 49 4.33 2.04 -9.86
C SER A 49 3.11 2.58 -9.10
N THR A 50 2.15 1.73 -8.74
CA THR A 50 0.97 2.11 -7.95
C THR A 50 1.35 2.61 -6.56
N PHE A 51 2.40 2.02 -6.00
CA PHE A 51 2.85 2.30 -4.63
C PHE A 51 4.03 3.27 -4.61
N ASN A 52 4.98 3.08 -5.51
CA ASN A 52 6.13 3.96 -5.64
C ASN A 52 6.33 4.34 -7.11
N PRO A 53 6.04 5.59 -7.49
CA PRO A 53 6.17 6.06 -8.88
C PRO A 53 7.55 5.83 -9.50
N SER A 54 8.60 5.96 -8.71
CA SER A 54 9.97 5.79 -9.21
C SER A 54 10.25 4.38 -9.73
N LEU A 55 9.52 3.37 -9.23
CA LEU A 55 9.70 1.98 -9.67
C LEU A 55 9.26 1.74 -11.12
N ALA A 56 8.47 2.64 -11.71
CA ALA A 56 8.18 2.61 -13.12
C ALA A 56 9.46 2.68 -13.97
N ALA A 57 10.49 3.41 -13.53
CA ALA A 57 11.77 3.52 -14.21
C ALA A 57 12.65 2.26 -14.13
N GLY A 58 12.30 1.29 -13.30
CA GLY A 58 13.13 0.10 -13.06
C GLY A 58 12.71 -1.17 -13.81
N SER A 59 11.53 -1.22 -14.44
CA SER A 59 10.99 -2.52 -14.87
C SER A 59 10.20 -2.55 -16.19
N MET A 60 10.02 -1.43 -16.91
CA MET A 60 8.84 -1.33 -17.76
C MET A 60 9.10 -0.98 -19.22
N GLY A 61 9.55 -1.94 -19.97
CA GLY A 61 9.48 -1.84 -21.44
C GLY A 61 8.27 -2.63 -21.99
N GLY A 62 7.09 -1.99 -22.09
CA GLY A 62 5.91 -2.63 -22.70
C GLY A 62 5.33 -3.77 -21.86
N GLN A 63 4.89 -3.50 -20.64
CA GLN A 63 4.27 -4.51 -19.77
C GLN A 63 2.84 -4.14 -19.38
N MET A 64 1.96 -5.13 -19.43
CA MET A 64 0.60 -5.05 -18.90
C MET A 64 0.45 -5.93 -17.65
N VAL A 65 -0.26 -5.44 -16.65
CA VAL A 65 -0.63 -6.19 -15.45
C VAL A 65 -2.13 -6.08 -15.23
N LEU A 66 -2.76 -7.22 -14.95
CA LEU A 66 -4.13 -7.35 -14.50
C LEU A 66 -4.16 -8.05 -13.16
N SER A 67 -4.90 -7.54 -12.21
CA SER A 67 -5.04 -8.18 -10.89
C SER A 67 -6.48 -8.14 -10.43
N THR A 68 -6.87 -9.17 -9.68
CA THR A 68 -8.15 -9.23 -8.97
C THR A 68 -7.93 -9.70 -7.56
N GLY A 69 -8.66 -9.11 -6.61
CA GLY A 69 -8.58 -9.43 -5.19
C GLY A 69 -9.97 -9.65 -4.61
N LEU A 70 -10.08 -10.66 -3.76
CA LEU A 70 -11.30 -11.03 -3.04
C LEU A 70 -11.05 -10.87 -1.55
N LEU A 71 -11.81 -9.99 -0.92
CA LEU A 71 -11.80 -9.81 0.54
C LEU A 71 -12.99 -10.55 1.16
N PRO A 72 -12.92 -10.80 2.49
CA PRO A 72 -14.09 -11.21 3.26
C PRO A 72 -15.26 -10.26 3.02
N SER A 73 -16.46 -10.71 3.20
CA SER A 73 -17.69 -9.91 2.97
C SER A 73 -18.02 -9.56 1.51
N GLY A 74 -17.36 -10.20 0.53
CA GLY A 74 -17.70 -10.00 -0.89
C GLY A 74 -17.10 -8.74 -1.53
N LEU A 75 -16.28 -8.00 -0.82
CA LEU A 75 -15.56 -6.85 -1.38
C LEU A 75 -14.53 -7.31 -2.42
N ARG A 76 -14.58 -6.69 -3.60
CA ARG A 76 -13.77 -7.05 -4.77
C ARG A 76 -12.86 -5.90 -5.15
N LEU A 77 -11.61 -6.22 -5.44
CA LEU A 77 -10.62 -5.30 -5.97
C LEU A 77 -10.26 -5.71 -7.40
N GLY A 78 -10.14 -4.73 -8.27
CA GLY A 78 -9.59 -4.86 -9.61
C GLY A 78 -8.42 -3.90 -9.78
N HIS A 79 -7.42 -4.30 -10.53
CA HIS A 79 -6.29 -3.47 -10.89
C HIS A 79 -5.87 -3.76 -12.31
N MET A 80 -5.65 -2.73 -13.08
CA MET A 80 -5.05 -2.79 -14.40
C MET A 80 -3.96 -1.73 -14.51
N SER A 81 -2.82 -2.10 -15.06
CA SER A 81 -1.77 -1.14 -15.41
C SER A 81 -1.05 -1.54 -16.68
N PHE A 82 -0.61 -0.53 -17.40
CA PHE A 82 0.22 -0.66 -18.59
C PHE A 82 1.41 0.28 -18.44
N GLY A 83 2.62 -0.26 -18.61
CA GLY A 83 3.87 0.50 -18.57
C GLY A 83 4.59 0.47 -19.88
N SER A 84 5.17 1.60 -20.29
CA SER A 84 5.97 1.73 -21.51
C SER A 84 7.13 2.69 -21.30
N GLN A 85 8.08 2.67 -22.22
CA GLN A 85 9.25 3.56 -22.21
C GLN A 85 9.41 4.26 -23.56
N ARG A 86 9.68 5.57 -23.52
CA ARG A 86 10.02 6.35 -24.72
C ARG A 86 11.00 7.47 -24.37
N SER A 87 12.08 7.60 -25.13
CA SER A 87 13.07 8.68 -25.01
C SER A 87 13.63 8.85 -23.58
N GLY A 88 13.90 7.74 -22.87
CA GLY A 88 14.44 7.74 -21.51
C GLY A 88 13.43 8.08 -20.40
N TRP A 89 12.15 8.31 -20.76
CA TRP A 89 11.04 8.45 -19.84
C TRP A 89 10.24 7.16 -19.81
N PHE A 90 9.77 6.83 -18.61
CA PHE A 90 8.87 5.71 -18.36
C PHE A 90 7.48 6.25 -18.04
N TYR A 91 6.48 5.65 -18.63
CA TYR A 91 5.07 6.00 -18.48
C TYR A 91 4.32 4.79 -17.97
N ALA A 92 3.46 4.97 -16.99
CA ALA A 92 2.52 3.94 -16.61
C ALA A 92 1.11 4.54 -16.49
N LEU A 93 0.17 3.92 -17.19
CA LEU A 93 -1.26 4.17 -17.05
C LEU A 93 -1.84 3.06 -16.18
N GLY A 94 -2.78 3.38 -15.34
CA GLY A 94 -3.44 2.38 -14.53
C GLY A 94 -4.79 2.83 -14.02
N VAL A 95 -5.58 1.85 -13.61
CA VAL A 95 -6.83 2.04 -12.91
C VAL A 95 -6.95 1.00 -11.81
N ASP A 96 -7.33 1.44 -10.63
CA ASP A 96 -7.76 0.58 -9.54
C ASP A 96 -9.27 0.69 -9.39
N TYR A 97 -9.93 -0.42 -9.10
CA TYR A 97 -11.37 -0.49 -8.91
C TYR A 97 -11.69 -1.26 -7.64
N LEU A 98 -12.65 -0.76 -6.87
CA LEU A 98 -13.15 -1.40 -5.67
C LEU A 98 -14.68 -1.43 -5.73
N ASN A 99 -15.27 -2.55 -5.31
CA ASN A 99 -16.72 -2.74 -5.24
C ASN A 99 -17.08 -3.63 -4.04
N THR A 100 -18.01 -3.17 -3.23
CA THR A 100 -18.47 -3.92 -2.04
C THR A 100 -19.51 -4.98 -2.34
N GLY A 101 -20.06 -5.01 -3.57
CA GLY A 101 -21.29 -5.74 -3.86
C GLY A 101 -22.51 -4.98 -3.36
N LEU A 102 -23.67 -5.65 -3.38
CA LEU A 102 -24.91 -5.11 -2.83
C LEU A 102 -24.91 -5.26 -1.31
N MET A 103 -25.23 -4.17 -0.63
CA MET A 103 -25.40 -4.10 0.81
C MET A 103 -26.79 -3.58 1.14
N PRO A 104 -27.47 -4.11 2.17
CA PRO A 104 -28.79 -3.62 2.53
C PRO A 104 -28.69 -2.18 3.06
N GLU A 105 -29.53 -1.31 2.53
CA GLU A 105 -29.77 0.03 3.06
C GLU A 105 -30.80 -0.06 4.17
N THR A 106 -30.45 0.39 5.37
CA THR A 106 -31.32 0.30 6.53
C THR A 106 -31.65 1.68 7.08
N SER A 107 -32.89 1.86 7.52
CA SER A 107 -33.30 3.06 8.26
C SER A 107 -32.68 3.09 9.67
N GLU A 108 -32.80 4.22 10.36
CA GLU A 108 -32.34 4.39 11.75
C GLU A 108 -33.00 3.38 12.73
N VAL A 109 -34.19 2.88 12.42
CA VAL A 109 -34.91 1.87 13.19
C VAL A 109 -34.66 0.43 12.71
N GLY A 110 -33.71 0.22 11.78
CA GLY A 110 -33.30 -1.10 11.28
C GLY A 110 -34.19 -1.68 10.19
N ALA A 111 -35.20 -0.96 9.66
CA ALA A 111 -35.99 -1.41 8.54
C ALA A 111 -35.17 -1.36 7.22
N VAL A 112 -35.20 -2.43 6.42
CA VAL A 112 -34.53 -2.48 5.13
C VAL A 112 -35.30 -1.61 4.14
N LEU A 113 -34.64 -0.60 3.57
CA LEU A 113 -35.18 0.35 2.61
C LEU A 113 -34.88 -0.05 1.16
N GLY A 114 -33.83 -0.81 0.94
CA GLY A 114 -33.37 -1.22 -0.37
C GLY A 114 -31.95 -1.79 -0.31
N ASP A 115 -31.29 -1.81 -1.47
CA ASP A 115 -29.91 -2.20 -1.58
C ASP A 115 -29.09 -1.05 -2.18
N PHE A 116 -27.88 -0.84 -1.66
CA PHE A 116 -26.90 0.05 -2.24
C PHE A 116 -25.55 -0.63 -2.42
N ARG A 117 -24.66 0.00 -3.14
CA ARG A 117 -23.27 -0.45 -3.26
C ARG A 117 -22.32 0.72 -3.14
N PHE A 118 -21.15 0.46 -2.56
CA PHE A 118 -20.03 1.38 -2.64
C PHE A 118 -19.11 0.94 -3.77
N GLN A 119 -18.75 1.88 -4.63
CA GLN A 119 -17.79 1.69 -5.73
C GLN A 119 -16.75 2.79 -5.70
N GLU A 120 -15.53 2.43 -6.04
CA GLU A 120 -14.45 3.38 -6.21
C GLU A 120 -13.64 3.05 -7.45
N SER A 121 -13.31 4.06 -8.24
CA SER A 121 -12.36 3.96 -9.35
C SER A 121 -11.26 5.01 -9.23
N ARG A 122 -10.01 4.62 -9.54
CA ARG A 122 -8.82 5.44 -9.37
C ARG A 122 -7.93 5.38 -10.62
N PRO A 123 -8.30 6.07 -11.71
CA PRO A 123 -7.39 6.25 -12.83
C PRO A 123 -6.15 7.02 -12.39
N ARG A 124 -5.00 6.64 -12.94
CA ARG A 124 -3.71 7.27 -12.64
C ARG A 124 -2.78 7.30 -13.85
N LEU A 125 -1.94 8.32 -13.87
CA LEU A 125 -0.82 8.48 -14.79
C LEU A 125 0.47 8.61 -13.98
N THR A 126 1.44 7.77 -14.26
CA THR A 126 2.78 7.82 -13.66
C THR A 126 3.81 8.18 -14.69
N LEU A 127 4.71 9.08 -14.33
CA LEU A 127 5.90 9.44 -15.09
C LEU A 127 7.14 9.18 -14.24
N ALA A 128 8.16 8.54 -14.81
CA ALA A 128 9.39 8.25 -14.08
C ALA A 128 10.62 8.34 -14.99
N ARG A 129 11.79 8.53 -14.36
CA ARG A 129 13.07 8.59 -15.06
C ARG A 129 14.18 7.96 -14.21
N SER A 130 15.12 7.29 -14.88
CA SER A 130 16.35 6.82 -14.26
C SER A 130 17.46 7.85 -14.51
N LEU A 131 18.16 8.21 -13.43
CA LEU A 131 19.32 9.11 -13.43
C LEU A 131 20.54 8.29 -13.03
N GLY A 132 21.44 8.05 -13.99
CA GLY A 132 22.66 7.30 -13.78
C GLY A 132 23.75 8.15 -13.11
N PHE A 133 24.55 7.52 -12.25
CA PHE A 133 25.73 8.12 -11.61
C PHE A 133 26.99 7.30 -11.91
N LYS A 134 28.15 7.90 -11.64
CA LYS A 134 29.42 7.20 -11.73
C LYS A 134 29.41 5.97 -10.82
N GLY A 135 30.00 4.86 -11.30
CA GLY A 135 30.08 3.59 -10.56
C GLY A 135 28.88 2.65 -10.72
N GLY A 136 27.99 2.90 -11.69
CA GLY A 136 26.86 2.02 -11.99
C GLY A 136 25.66 2.16 -11.04
N ASN A 137 25.70 3.12 -10.12
CA ASN A 137 24.57 3.43 -9.27
C ASN A 137 23.55 4.30 -10.02
N GLN A 138 22.29 4.24 -9.61
CA GLN A 138 21.19 4.98 -10.23
C GLN A 138 20.27 5.56 -9.16
N ILE A 139 19.66 6.69 -9.47
CA ILE A 139 18.48 7.18 -8.75
C ILE A 139 17.31 7.15 -9.72
N LEU A 140 16.27 6.42 -9.34
CA LEU A 140 14.99 6.42 -10.04
C LEU A 140 14.12 7.47 -9.37
N VAL A 141 13.52 8.36 -10.15
CA VAL A 141 12.56 9.36 -9.67
C VAL A 141 11.25 9.22 -10.42
N GLY A 142 10.15 9.50 -9.76
CA GLY A 142 8.84 9.41 -10.41
C GLY A 142 7.77 10.18 -9.68
N ALA A 143 6.72 10.51 -10.43
CA ALA A 143 5.51 11.14 -9.93
C ALA A 143 4.28 10.47 -10.53
N THR A 144 3.21 10.36 -9.76
CA THR A 144 1.90 9.85 -10.18
C THR A 144 0.84 10.92 -9.91
N ALA A 145 0.01 11.21 -10.90
CA ALA A 145 -1.24 11.92 -10.70
C ALA A 145 -2.38 10.90 -10.65
N ARG A 146 -3.27 11.02 -9.67
CA ARG A 146 -4.39 10.12 -9.44
C ARG A 146 -5.68 10.90 -9.24
N TRP A 147 -6.72 10.46 -9.90
CA TRP A 147 -8.07 10.93 -9.68
C TRP A 147 -8.89 9.82 -9.04
N THR A 148 -9.51 10.09 -7.91
CA THR A 148 -10.33 9.13 -7.17
C THR A 148 -11.78 9.54 -7.27
N LEU A 149 -12.62 8.60 -7.68
CA LEU A 149 -14.06 8.71 -7.80
C LEU A 149 -14.71 7.67 -6.89
N GLN A 150 -15.52 8.10 -5.95
CA GLN A 150 -16.30 7.23 -5.07
C GLN A 150 -17.78 7.46 -5.29
N THR A 151 -18.54 6.38 -5.27
CA THR A 151 -20.01 6.43 -5.33
C THR A 151 -20.59 5.51 -4.25
N ALA A 152 -21.53 6.03 -3.46
CA ALA A 152 -22.24 5.30 -2.42
C ALA A 152 -23.70 5.73 -2.44
N SER A 153 -24.62 4.84 -2.85
CA SER A 153 -26.01 5.21 -3.06
C SER A 153 -26.13 6.42 -4.01
N ASN A 154 -26.67 7.53 -3.55
CA ASN A 154 -26.81 8.79 -4.30
C ASN A 154 -25.64 9.77 -4.10
N PHE A 155 -24.64 9.40 -3.30
CA PHE A 155 -23.50 10.25 -3.00
C PHE A 155 -22.34 9.98 -3.95
N VAL A 156 -21.71 11.05 -4.41
CA VAL A 156 -20.49 11.00 -5.23
C VAL A 156 -19.42 11.83 -4.53
N ALA A 157 -18.24 11.29 -4.40
CA ALA A 157 -17.09 12.01 -3.89
C ALA A 157 -15.92 11.95 -4.87
N GLN A 158 -15.12 13.00 -4.91
CA GLN A 158 -13.98 13.12 -5.82
C GLN A 158 -12.77 13.68 -5.09
N ALA A 159 -11.61 13.19 -5.47
CA ALA A 159 -10.34 13.69 -4.97
C ALA A 159 -9.24 13.64 -6.03
N LEU A 160 -8.33 14.60 -5.97
CA LEU A 160 -7.09 14.63 -6.74
C LEU A 160 -5.90 14.46 -5.81
N SER A 161 -5.01 13.53 -6.13
CA SER A 161 -3.79 13.32 -5.36
C SER A 161 -2.57 13.10 -6.26
N THR A 162 -1.40 13.38 -5.69
CA THR A 162 -0.11 13.17 -6.32
C THR A 162 0.75 12.31 -5.40
N ASP A 163 1.42 11.32 -5.98
CA ASP A 163 2.45 10.54 -5.31
C ASP A 163 3.82 10.91 -5.88
N LEU A 164 4.84 11.01 -5.02
CA LEU A 164 6.23 11.25 -5.41
C LEU A 164 7.10 10.12 -4.88
N GLY A 165 8.03 9.65 -5.71
CA GLY A 165 8.93 8.57 -5.32
C GLY A 165 10.37 8.82 -5.77
N ALA A 166 11.32 8.43 -4.92
CA ALA A 166 12.73 8.35 -5.24
C ALA A 166 13.29 7.01 -4.77
N THR A 167 14.03 6.31 -5.63
CA THR A 167 14.67 5.03 -5.28
C THR A 167 16.13 5.05 -5.70
N TYR A 168 17.02 4.89 -4.74
CA TYR A 168 18.45 4.67 -4.98
C TYR A 168 18.70 3.20 -5.25
N VAL A 169 19.44 2.91 -6.32
CA VAL A 169 19.82 1.57 -6.76
C VAL A 169 21.33 1.46 -6.77
N ALA A 170 21.86 0.51 -6.04
CA ALA A 170 23.30 0.27 -5.92
C ALA A 170 23.63 -1.23 -6.04
N ASP A 171 24.91 -1.52 -6.02
CA ASP A 171 25.42 -2.89 -6.01
C ASP A 171 24.86 -3.72 -7.17
N SER A 172 24.89 -3.14 -8.40
CA SER A 172 24.34 -3.78 -9.63
C SER A 172 22.88 -4.23 -9.47
N GLY A 173 22.05 -3.44 -8.78
CA GLY A 173 20.62 -3.75 -8.58
C GLY A 173 20.35 -4.73 -7.44
N ARG A 174 21.34 -5.06 -6.62
CA ARG A 174 21.11 -5.90 -5.43
C ARG A 174 20.59 -5.11 -4.24
N PHE A 175 20.95 -3.85 -4.10
CA PHE A 175 20.49 -2.96 -3.05
C PHE A 175 19.62 -1.86 -3.61
N HIS A 176 18.46 -1.64 -2.96
CA HIS A 176 17.55 -0.54 -3.25
C HIS A 176 17.15 0.13 -1.93
N ALA A 177 17.09 1.46 -1.94
CA ALA A 177 16.53 2.26 -0.84
C ALA A 177 15.56 3.27 -1.45
N ALA A 178 14.37 3.41 -0.88
CA ALA A 178 13.31 4.26 -1.41
C ALA A 178 12.74 5.19 -0.35
N LEU A 179 12.33 6.37 -0.81
CA LEU A 179 11.51 7.32 -0.07
C LEU A 179 10.30 7.67 -0.96
N VAL A 180 9.10 7.61 -0.38
CA VAL A 180 7.85 7.79 -1.12
C VAL A 180 6.90 8.66 -0.32
N LEU A 181 6.39 9.70 -0.94
CA LEU A 181 5.26 10.49 -0.47
C LEU A 181 4.03 10.08 -1.27
N GLN A 182 2.98 9.64 -0.58
CA GLN A 182 1.72 9.22 -1.21
C GLN A 182 0.56 10.11 -0.82
N HIS A 183 -0.41 10.17 -1.73
CA HIS A 183 -1.72 10.80 -1.52
C HIS A 183 -1.65 12.26 -1.08
N ALA A 184 -0.61 13.01 -1.49
CA ALA A 184 -0.56 14.45 -1.31
C ALA A 184 -1.59 15.10 -2.25
N GLY A 185 -2.65 15.69 -1.69
CA GLY A 185 -3.73 16.24 -2.50
C GLY A 185 -4.90 16.74 -1.68
N PHE A 186 -6.04 16.88 -2.32
CA PHE A 186 -7.24 17.43 -1.71
C PHE A 186 -8.52 16.77 -2.25
N SER A 187 -9.57 16.82 -1.46
CA SER A 187 -10.91 16.41 -1.86
C SER A 187 -11.55 17.56 -2.68
N LEU A 188 -12.07 17.22 -3.85
CA LEU A 188 -12.87 18.14 -4.66
C LEU A 188 -14.31 18.18 -4.14
N ASP A 189 -14.91 17.00 -4.04
CA ASP A 189 -16.26 16.80 -3.52
C ASP A 189 -16.19 15.78 -2.39
N PRO A 190 -16.65 16.10 -1.17
CA PRO A 190 -16.65 15.17 -0.06
C PRO A 190 -17.77 14.13 -0.19
N LEU A 191 -17.60 12.98 0.45
CA LEU A 191 -18.68 12.02 0.64
C LEU A 191 -19.60 12.51 1.77
N GLY A 192 -20.69 13.19 1.42
CA GLY A 192 -21.56 13.87 2.38
C GLY A 192 -21.20 15.33 2.58
N SER A 193 -21.38 15.87 3.79
CA SER A 193 -21.21 17.30 4.09
C SER A 193 -19.84 17.70 4.65
N THR A 194 -18.99 16.74 5.00
CA THR A 194 -17.72 17.00 5.70
C THR A 194 -16.53 16.82 4.76
N HIS A 195 -15.72 17.87 4.59
CA HIS A 195 -14.46 17.79 3.89
C HIS A 195 -13.41 17.09 4.73
N GLU A 196 -12.92 15.95 4.24
CA GLU A 196 -11.84 15.20 4.85
C GLU A 196 -10.54 15.38 4.07
N ASN A 197 -9.44 15.44 4.79
CA ASN A 197 -8.12 15.46 4.18
C ASN A 197 -7.77 14.06 3.62
N LEU A 198 -7.04 14.03 2.53
CA LEU A 198 -6.49 12.79 2.00
C LEU A 198 -5.45 12.21 2.97
N PRO A 199 -5.31 10.87 3.04
CA PRO A 199 -4.36 10.20 3.93
C PRO A 199 -2.93 10.32 3.39
N THR A 200 -2.41 11.55 3.36
CA THR A 200 -1.02 11.81 2.93
C THR A 200 -0.07 11.05 3.82
N ALA A 201 0.84 10.28 3.23
CA ALA A 201 1.74 9.39 3.97
C ALA A 201 3.16 9.41 3.40
N LEU A 202 4.15 9.39 4.30
CA LEU A 202 5.56 9.27 3.98
C LEU A 202 6.06 7.88 4.35
N HIS A 203 6.71 7.20 3.39
CA HIS A 203 7.21 5.84 3.55
C HIS A 203 8.70 5.79 3.18
N ALA A 204 9.46 4.98 3.92
CA ALA A 204 10.83 4.64 3.59
C ALA A 204 10.98 3.12 3.51
N ALA A 205 11.81 2.62 2.61
CA ALA A 205 12.01 1.19 2.48
C ALA A 205 13.40 0.85 1.97
N VAL A 206 13.84 -0.34 2.31
CA VAL A 206 15.07 -0.93 1.78
C VAL A 206 14.79 -2.35 1.27
N SER A 207 15.54 -2.75 0.25
CA SER A 207 15.50 -4.09 -0.29
C SER A 207 16.90 -4.55 -0.64
N ARG A 208 17.26 -5.78 -0.25
CA ARG A 208 18.57 -6.35 -0.53
C ARG A 208 18.48 -7.79 -1.02
N LYS A 209 19.07 -8.05 -2.19
CA LYS A 209 19.28 -9.40 -2.72
C LYS A 209 20.63 -9.93 -2.23
N PHE A 210 20.64 -11.13 -1.68
CA PHE A 210 21.90 -11.78 -1.27
C PHE A 210 22.68 -12.25 -2.50
N ARG A 211 24.02 -12.20 -2.38
CA ARG A 211 24.90 -12.51 -3.52
C ARG A 211 24.91 -13.99 -3.88
N TYR A 212 24.88 -14.84 -2.85
CA TYR A 212 25.04 -16.30 -3.00
C TYR A 212 23.79 -17.09 -2.63
N ALA A 213 22.67 -16.41 -2.40
CA ALA A 213 21.41 -17.05 -2.06
C ALA A 213 20.27 -16.47 -2.92
N PRO A 214 19.26 -17.26 -3.27
CA PRO A 214 18.15 -16.83 -4.12
C PRO A 214 17.17 -15.90 -3.38
N PHE A 215 17.56 -15.33 -2.24
CA PHE A 215 16.70 -14.55 -1.38
C PHE A 215 16.91 -13.05 -1.55
N ARG A 216 15.80 -12.33 -1.50
CA ARG A 216 15.72 -10.88 -1.35
C ARG A 216 14.90 -10.55 -0.11
N VAL A 217 15.44 -9.71 0.75
CA VAL A 217 14.76 -9.21 1.95
C VAL A 217 14.24 -7.82 1.67
N HIS A 218 13.05 -7.52 2.16
CA HIS A 218 12.41 -6.22 2.12
C HIS A 218 12.07 -5.76 3.53
N LEU A 219 12.33 -4.50 3.82
CA LEU A 219 11.92 -3.84 5.04
C LEU A 219 11.34 -2.48 4.69
N ALA A 220 10.18 -2.17 5.20
CA ALA A 220 9.52 -0.88 5.00
C ALA A 220 9.11 -0.27 6.33
N MET A 221 9.27 1.05 6.42
CA MET A 221 8.69 1.91 7.45
C MET A 221 7.63 2.78 6.80
N ARG A 222 6.42 2.75 7.34
CA ARG A 222 5.25 3.42 6.78
C ARG A 222 4.74 4.51 7.71
N ASP A 223 4.03 5.47 7.14
CA ASP A 223 3.36 6.57 7.87
C ASP A 223 4.31 7.39 8.76
N LEU A 224 5.53 7.66 8.27
CA LEU A 224 6.60 8.34 9.04
C LEU A 224 6.27 9.77 9.46
N GLN A 225 5.28 10.42 8.82
CA GLN A 225 4.81 11.75 9.18
C GLN A 225 4.00 11.77 10.49
N ARG A 226 3.55 10.62 10.96
CA ARG A 226 2.76 10.49 12.17
C ARG A 226 3.31 9.35 13.01
N TRP A 227 3.89 9.66 14.16
CA TRP A 227 4.51 8.64 15.02
C TRP A 227 3.48 7.81 15.80
N ASP A 228 2.44 8.44 16.32
CA ASP A 228 1.38 7.74 17.03
C ASP A 228 0.33 7.21 16.04
N LEU A 229 0.45 5.93 15.72
CA LEU A 229 -0.51 5.17 14.92
C LEU A 229 -1.48 4.36 15.79
N ALA A 230 -1.28 4.34 17.10
CA ALA A 230 -2.19 3.67 18.00
C ALA A 230 -3.41 4.57 18.26
N GLY A 231 -4.58 4.13 17.86
CA GLY A 231 -5.83 4.74 18.32
C GLY A 231 -6.05 4.48 19.81
N TYR A 232 -7.03 5.17 20.37
CA TYR A 232 -7.52 4.86 21.71
C TYR A 232 -8.03 3.40 21.76
N ASP A 233 -7.52 2.64 22.73
CA ASP A 233 -7.87 1.24 22.94
C ASP A 233 -8.52 1.08 24.34
N PRO A 234 -9.85 0.89 24.42
CA PRO A 234 -10.56 0.72 25.70
C PRO A 234 -10.05 -0.47 26.50
N LEU A 235 -9.45 -1.47 25.87
CA LEU A 235 -8.89 -2.66 26.55
C LEU A 235 -7.62 -2.34 27.35
N ARG A 236 -7.06 -1.15 27.20
CA ARG A 236 -5.93 -0.65 27.97
C ARG A 236 -6.34 0.21 29.18
N GLU A 237 -7.63 0.32 29.40
CA GLU A 237 -8.17 0.94 30.60
C GLU A 237 -8.20 -0.08 31.75
N VAL A 238 -7.62 0.32 32.86
CA VAL A 238 -7.73 -0.41 34.12
C VAL A 238 -8.54 0.45 35.08
N ARG A 239 -9.71 -0.03 35.43
CA ARG A 239 -10.53 0.62 36.43
C ARG A 239 -10.05 0.21 37.82
N ASP A 240 -9.64 1.17 38.62
CA ASP A 240 -9.32 0.96 40.04
C ASP A 240 -10.59 0.53 40.81
N PRO A 241 -10.60 -0.69 41.39
CA PRO A 241 -11.79 -1.20 42.09
C PRO A 241 -12.14 -0.43 43.37
N LEU A 242 -11.19 0.32 43.93
CA LEU A 242 -11.40 1.09 45.17
C LEU A 242 -11.85 2.51 44.90
N THR A 243 -11.25 3.20 43.95
CA THR A 243 -11.51 4.60 43.67
C THR A 243 -12.45 4.82 42.47
N GLY A 244 -12.68 3.79 41.65
CA GLY A 244 -13.45 3.89 40.43
C GLY A 244 -12.73 4.65 39.31
N GLN A 245 -11.51 5.14 39.54
CA GLN A 245 -10.74 5.87 38.55
C GLN A 245 -10.35 4.96 37.36
N ILE A 246 -10.44 5.52 36.17
CA ILE A 246 -10.01 4.86 34.95
C ILE A 246 -8.57 5.29 34.62
N ASN A 247 -7.63 4.34 34.71
CA ASN A 247 -6.24 4.54 34.38
C ASN A 247 -5.96 3.96 32.98
N TYR A 248 -5.60 4.82 32.04
CA TYR A 248 -5.21 4.41 30.69
C TYR A 248 -3.70 4.21 30.57
N THR A 249 -3.29 3.04 30.10
CA THR A 249 -1.87 2.72 29.86
C THR A 249 -1.55 2.90 28.37
N PRO A 250 -0.84 3.96 27.97
CA PRO A 250 -0.50 4.18 26.56
C PRO A 250 0.42 3.07 26.02
N PRO A 251 0.43 2.85 24.68
CA PRO A 251 1.35 1.91 24.05
C PRO A 251 2.81 2.29 24.32
N SER A 252 3.67 1.30 24.53
CA SER A 252 5.11 1.55 24.67
C SER A 252 5.73 2.05 23.35
N PHE A 253 6.87 2.74 23.43
CA PHE A 253 7.63 3.19 22.27
C PHE A 253 7.90 2.05 21.26
N ALA A 254 8.28 0.86 21.75
CA ALA A 254 8.50 -0.31 20.90
C ALA A 254 7.22 -0.75 20.16
N ASN A 255 6.06 -0.69 20.82
CA ASN A 255 4.77 -1.01 20.17
C ASN A 255 4.45 0.02 19.07
N LEU A 256 4.66 1.32 19.33
CA LEU A 256 4.48 2.37 18.32
C LEU A 256 5.44 2.17 17.14
N ALA A 257 6.73 1.93 17.39
CA ALA A 257 7.72 1.69 16.34
C ALA A 257 7.38 0.49 15.47
N LEU A 258 6.93 -0.62 16.07
CA LEU A 258 6.52 -1.83 15.34
C LEU A 258 5.33 -1.57 14.40
N ARG A 259 4.42 -0.66 14.75
CA ARG A 259 3.27 -0.31 13.89
C ARG A 259 3.69 0.32 12.56
N HIS A 260 4.87 0.90 12.49
CA HIS A 260 5.42 1.43 11.23
C HIS A 260 6.05 0.35 10.36
N LEU A 261 6.39 -0.82 10.90
CA LEU A 261 7.21 -1.81 10.21
C LEU A 261 6.39 -2.82 9.41
N ALA A 262 6.90 -3.15 8.23
CA ALA A 262 6.55 -4.33 7.46
C ALA A 262 7.85 -4.98 6.96
N ALA A 263 7.95 -6.31 7.06
CA ALA A 263 9.12 -7.06 6.62
C ALA A 263 8.70 -8.22 5.71
N ALA A 264 9.53 -8.55 4.72
CA ALA A 264 9.24 -9.64 3.82
C ALA A 264 10.50 -10.29 3.24
N VAL A 265 10.34 -11.51 2.80
CA VAL A 265 11.35 -12.28 2.08
C VAL A 265 10.75 -12.81 0.78
N GLU A 266 11.49 -12.65 -0.29
CA GLU A 266 11.18 -13.19 -1.61
C GLU A 266 12.31 -14.12 -2.04
N ALA A 267 11.96 -15.35 -2.46
CA ALA A 267 12.88 -16.34 -3.00
C ALA A 267 12.64 -16.50 -4.51
N GLU A 268 13.68 -16.38 -5.33
CA GLU A 268 13.64 -16.62 -6.78
C GLU A 268 14.31 -17.96 -7.08
N LEU A 269 13.52 -18.95 -7.52
CA LEU A 269 13.95 -20.30 -7.74
C LEU A 269 13.98 -20.60 -9.26
N GLY A 270 15.16 -20.93 -9.79
CA GLY A 270 15.36 -21.30 -11.20
C GLY A 270 14.90 -20.24 -12.22
N GLY A 271 14.77 -18.96 -11.80
CA GLY A 271 14.34 -17.86 -12.68
C GLY A 271 12.87 -17.93 -13.14
N ARG A 272 12.12 -18.95 -12.74
CA ARG A 272 10.72 -19.18 -13.13
C ARG A 272 9.75 -19.16 -11.97
N LEU A 273 10.17 -19.65 -10.81
CA LEU A 273 9.32 -19.73 -9.62
C LEU A 273 9.74 -18.67 -8.61
N ARG A 274 8.77 -18.02 -7.98
CA ARG A 274 8.95 -17.12 -6.84
C ARG A 274 8.11 -17.61 -5.67
N ALA A 275 8.70 -17.63 -4.50
CA ALA A 275 8.00 -17.82 -3.24
C ALA A 275 8.17 -16.57 -2.39
N GLN A 276 7.12 -16.16 -1.70
CA GLN A 276 7.06 -14.88 -1.00
C GLN A 276 6.39 -15.08 0.36
N VAL A 277 6.96 -14.46 1.39
CA VAL A 277 6.38 -14.38 2.73
C VAL A 277 6.60 -12.97 3.26
N GLY A 278 5.57 -12.38 3.82
CA GLY A 278 5.61 -11.05 4.40
C GLY A 278 4.88 -10.99 5.72
N TYR A 279 5.24 -10.00 6.53
CA TYR A 279 4.63 -9.75 7.82
C TYR A 279 4.42 -8.26 8.05
N ASP A 280 3.17 -7.89 8.34
CA ASP A 280 2.72 -6.54 8.69
C ASP A 280 2.51 -6.47 10.20
N PHE A 281 3.45 -5.85 10.91
CA PHE A 281 3.40 -5.73 12.37
C PHE A 281 2.22 -4.88 12.85
N ARG A 282 1.85 -3.83 12.11
CA ARG A 282 0.69 -3.00 12.45
C ARG A 282 -0.59 -3.81 12.42
N ARG A 283 -0.82 -4.57 11.36
CA ARG A 283 -2.01 -5.42 11.21
C ARG A 283 -2.08 -6.45 12.34
N GLN A 284 -0.96 -7.05 12.73
CA GLN A 284 -0.92 -7.95 13.88
C GLN A 284 -1.36 -7.27 15.18
N LEU A 285 -0.84 -6.06 15.45
CA LEU A 285 -1.13 -5.33 16.68
C LEU A 285 -2.56 -4.77 16.74
N GLU A 286 -3.16 -4.42 15.59
CA GLU A 286 -4.50 -3.86 15.49
C GLU A 286 -5.60 -4.91 15.39
N MET A 287 -5.31 -6.08 14.79
CA MET A 287 -6.31 -7.12 14.50
C MET A 287 -6.22 -8.34 15.42
N GLN A 288 -5.41 -8.27 16.48
CA GLN A 288 -5.37 -9.33 17.49
C GLN A 288 -6.58 -9.24 18.43
N LEU A 289 -7.09 -10.39 18.82
CA LEU A 289 -8.14 -10.49 19.81
C LEU A 289 -7.50 -10.81 21.17
N PRO A 290 -7.98 -10.20 22.29
CA PRO A 290 -7.42 -10.50 23.63
C PRO A 290 -7.53 -11.96 24.03
N THR A 291 -8.60 -12.62 23.56
CA THR A 291 -8.95 -14.00 23.93
C THR A 291 -8.36 -15.05 22.98
N ARG A 292 -7.83 -14.66 21.81
CA ARG A 292 -7.38 -15.61 20.79
C ARG A 292 -6.14 -15.11 20.05
N ARG A 293 -5.10 -15.94 20.00
CA ARG A 293 -3.94 -15.68 19.14
C ARG A 293 -4.36 -15.72 17.66
N THR A 294 -3.95 -14.73 16.90
CA THR A 294 -4.24 -14.63 15.48
C THR A 294 -2.95 -14.55 14.67
N ASN A 295 -2.99 -15.01 13.43
CA ASN A 295 -1.89 -14.84 12.47
C ASN A 295 -2.13 -13.59 11.58
N ALA A 296 -2.92 -12.62 12.06
CA ALA A 296 -3.12 -11.35 11.34
C ALA A 296 -1.77 -10.71 11.03
N GLY A 297 -1.64 -10.11 9.85
CA GLY A 297 -0.37 -9.56 9.37
C GLY A 297 0.50 -10.53 8.57
N LEU A 298 0.33 -11.86 8.72
CA LEU A 298 1.04 -12.82 7.87
C LEU A 298 0.47 -12.82 6.46
N SER A 299 1.36 -12.78 5.47
CA SER A 299 1.04 -12.87 4.06
C SER A 299 2.01 -13.83 3.38
N PHE A 300 1.54 -14.53 2.35
CA PHE A 300 2.39 -15.41 1.55
C PHE A 300 1.86 -15.49 0.13
N GLY A 301 2.71 -15.91 -0.78
CA GLY A 301 2.35 -16.04 -2.17
C GLY A 301 3.39 -16.78 -2.99
N PHE A 302 3.00 -17.06 -4.21
CA PHE A 302 3.90 -17.61 -5.21
C PHE A 302 3.67 -16.95 -6.57
N GLY A 303 4.71 -16.95 -7.39
CA GLY A 303 4.68 -16.50 -8.77
C GLY A 303 5.30 -17.52 -9.70
N LEU A 304 4.72 -17.66 -10.89
CA LEU A 304 5.22 -18.51 -11.96
C LEU A 304 5.43 -17.69 -13.21
N LYS A 305 6.65 -17.69 -13.74
CA LYS A 305 7.02 -17.06 -15.01
C LYS A 305 7.07 -18.09 -16.13
N ALA A 306 6.30 -17.86 -17.19
CA ALA A 306 6.25 -18.67 -18.40
C ALA A 306 6.47 -17.77 -19.63
N GLY A 307 7.70 -17.78 -20.15
CA GLY A 307 8.09 -16.90 -21.25
C GLY A 307 7.91 -15.42 -20.91
N LYS A 308 7.10 -14.71 -21.71
CA LYS A 308 6.78 -13.29 -21.50
C LYS A 308 5.67 -13.06 -20.47
N SER A 309 4.99 -14.11 -20.01
CA SER A 309 3.87 -14.04 -19.07
C SER A 309 4.29 -14.45 -17.67
N GLN A 310 3.66 -13.85 -16.68
CA GLN A 310 3.85 -14.20 -15.28
C GLN A 310 2.48 -14.25 -14.60
N PHE A 311 2.25 -15.31 -13.84
CA PHE A 311 1.11 -15.47 -12.96
C PHE A 311 1.56 -15.36 -11.51
N GLN A 312 0.76 -14.74 -10.66
CA GLN A 312 1.03 -14.60 -9.24
C GLN A 312 -0.26 -14.82 -8.45
N TRP A 313 -0.10 -15.46 -7.31
CA TRP A 313 -1.15 -15.66 -6.33
C TRP A 313 -0.65 -15.27 -4.94
N SER A 314 -1.53 -14.72 -4.13
CA SER A 314 -1.22 -14.40 -2.74
C SER A 314 -2.42 -14.60 -1.83
N GLN A 315 -2.10 -14.84 -0.57
CA GLN A 315 -3.06 -14.84 0.52
C GLN A 315 -2.50 -14.06 1.71
N SER A 316 -3.28 -13.12 2.21
CA SER A 316 -2.95 -12.30 3.39
C SER A 316 -3.99 -12.54 4.47
N VAL A 317 -3.54 -12.80 5.69
CA VAL A 317 -4.42 -12.94 6.84
C VAL A 317 -4.72 -11.56 7.38
N TYR A 318 -5.92 -11.05 7.12
CA TYR A 318 -6.34 -9.73 7.58
C TYR A 318 -6.90 -9.77 8.99
N HIS A 319 -7.79 -10.71 9.25
CA HIS A 319 -8.45 -10.89 10.53
C HIS A 319 -8.77 -12.38 10.74
N VAL A 320 -9.11 -12.78 11.96
CA VAL A 320 -9.56 -14.16 12.28
C VAL A 320 -10.73 -14.60 11.38
N ALA A 321 -11.62 -13.65 11.07
CA ALA A 321 -12.81 -13.92 10.26
C ALA A 321 -12.55 -13.93 8.75
N GLY A 322 -11.35 -13.53 8.28
CA GLY A 322 -11.18 -13.45 6.84
C GLY A 322 -9.77 -13.28 6.33
N ARG A 323 -9.56 -13.82 5.14
CA ARG A 323 -8.32 -13.74 4.38
C ARG A 323 -8.55 -12.97 3.09
N PHE A 324 -7.57 -12.19 2.70
CA PHE A 324 -7.54 -11.54 1.40
C PHE A 324 -6.79 -12.41 0.41
N THR A 325 -7.46 -12.84 -0.64
CA THR A 325 -6.86 -13.63 -1.72
C THR A 325 -6.76 -12.77 -2.97
N GLN A 326 -5.59 -12.78 -3.61
CA GLN A 326 -5.35 -11.97 -4.80
C GLN A 326 -4.64 -12.78 -5.89
N PHE A 327 -5.01 -12.52 -7.12
CA PHE A 327 -4.40 -13.07 -8.34
C PHE A 327 -3.90 -11.92 -9.20
N SER A 328 -2.75 -12.10 -9.83
CA SER A 328 -2.23 -11.16 -10.80
C SER A 328 -1.68 -11.90 -12.02
N PHE A 329 -1.91 -11.34 -13.17
CA PHE A 329 -1.34 -11.76 -14.43
C PHE A 329 -0.59 -10.57 -15.03
N SER A 330 0.65 -10.80 -15.43
CA SER A 330 1.44 -9.79 -16.15
C SER A 330 2.03 -10.37 -17.43
N ARG A 331 2.15 -9.52 -18.44
CA ARG A 331 2.71 -9.90 -19.74
C ARG A 331 3.57 -8.77 -20.31
N ASN A 332 4.79 -9.13 -20.75
CA ASN A 332 5.63 -8.27 -21.56
C ASN A 332 5.15 -8.37 -23.03
N LEU A 333 4.88 -7.23 -23.63
CA LEU A 333 4.36 -7.09 -24.98
C LEU A 333 5.47 -7.09 -26.03
#